data_8bace0f87f31fde3a6896f190483e7c1
#
_entry.id   8bace0f87f31fde3a6896f190483e7c1
#
_cell.length_a   1.000
_cell.length_b   1.000
_cell.length_c   1.000
_cell.angle_alpha   90.00
_cell.angle_beta   90.00
_cell.angle_gamma   90.00
#
_symmetry.space_group_name_H-M   'P 1'
#
loop_
_entity.id
_entity.type
_entity.pdbx_description
1 polymer ?
#
loop_
_entity_poly.entity_id
_entity_poly.type
_entity_poly.pdbx_seq_one_letter_code
_entity_poly.pdbx_strand_id
1 'polypeptide(L)'
;FFAEFVEEVHKRGMKVILDGVFNHCGSFNKWLDRECIYEDAEGYEKGAYISADSPYRTFFRFNEDMWPYNYHYDGWWGHDTLPKLNYEDSPLLFDYIMHIARKWVSPPYNVDGWRLDVAADLGQSQEYNHYFWKEFRRNVKEANPEAIVLAEHYGDPTSWLQGDQWDT
;
A
#
# COMPACT_ATOMS: atom_id res chain seq x y z
N PHE A 1 0.81 21.51 8.36
CA PHE A 1 2.01 21.57 7.47
C PHE A 1 1.76 20.97 6.08
N PHE A 2 1.42 19.63 5.95
CA PHE A 2 1.27 19.03 4.62
C PHE A 2 0.08 19.59 3.83
N ALA A 3 -1.07 19.80 4.47
CA ALA A 3 -2.24 20.42 3.83
C ALA A 3 -1.92 21.86 3.34
N GLU A 4 -1.19 22.63 4.11
CA GLU A 4 -0.71 23.96 3.71
C GLU A 4 0.25 23.89 2.51
N PHE A 5 1.13 22.89 2.50
CA PHE A 5 2.01 22.65 1.35
C PHE A 5 1.21 22.39 0.07
N VAL A 6 0.21 21.51 0.11
CA VAL A 6 -0.65 21.21 -1.04
C VAL A 6 -1.40 22.47 -1.49
N GLU A 7 -1.96 23.23 -0.55
CA GLU A 7 -2.63 24.50 -0.86
C GLU A 7 -1.71 25.49 -1.57
N GLU A 8 -0.47 25.64 -1.09
CA GLU A 8 0.52 26.54 -1.71
C GLU A 8 0.97 26.07 -3.11
N VAL A 9 1.03 24.77 -3.33
CA VAL A 9 1.29 24.18 -4.65
C VAL A 9 0.13 24.52 -5.61
N HIS A 10 -1.12 24.32 -5.15
CA HIS A 10 -2.32 24.64 -5.94
C HIS A 10 -2.42 26.12 -6.30
N LYS A 11 -2.10 27.03 -5.38
CA LYS A 11 -2.05 28.49 -5.64
C LYS A 11 -1.09 28.85 -6.77
N ARG A 12 -0.10 28.01 -7.04
CA ARG A 12 0.87 28.20 -8.13
C ARG A 12 0.49 27.46 -9.42
N GLY A 13 -0.72 26.90 -9.49
CA GLY A 13 -1.24 26.17 -10.66
C GLY A 13 -0.61 24.78 -10.83
N MET A 14 0.07 24.25 -9.82
CA MET A 14 0.68 22.92 -9.86
C MET A 14 -0.22 21.88 -9.15
N LYS A 15 0.07 20.62 -9.38
CA LYS A 15 -0.63 19.47 -8.82
C LYS A 15 0.29 18.64 -7.94
N VAL A 16 -0.29 17.93 -6.97
CA VAL A 16 0.44 17.02 -6.08
C VAL A 16 -0.08 15.61 -6.28
N ILE A 17 0.82 14.69 -6.67
CA ILE A 17 0.55 13.27 -6.79
C ILE A 17 1.43 12.56 -5.77
N LEU A 18 0.83 11.73 -4.92
CA LEU A 18 1.56 10.93 -3.94
C LEU A 18 2.03 9.61 -4.54
N ASP A 19 3.21 9.18 -4.13
CA ASP A 19 3.70 7.85 -4.43
C ASP A 19 3.07 6.82 -3.49
N GLY A 20 2.36 5.87 -4.07
CA GLY A 20 1.67 4.78 -3.39
C GLY A 20 2.43 3.47 -3.53
N VAL A 21 3.35 3.19 -2.62
CA VAL A 21 4.05 1.91 -2.54
C VAL A 21 3.18 0.94 -1.76
N PHE A 22 2.25 0.27 -2.44
CA PHE A 22 1.26 -0.62 -1.82
C PHE A 22 1.60 -2.10 -1.99
N ASN A 23 2.54 -2.45 -2.87
CA ASN A 23 2.95 -3.84 -3.07
C ASN A 23 3.77 -4.40 -1.90
N HIS A 24 4.60 -3.59 -1.30
CA HIS A 24 5.52 -3.97 -0.23
C HIS A 24 5.74 -2.81 0.75
N CYS A 25 6.43 -3.09 1.85
CA CYS A 25 6.96 -2.05 2.74
C CYS A 25 8.44 -2.31 3.01
N GLY A 26 9.09 -1.45 3.78
CA GLY A 26 10.44 -1.74 4.28
C GLY A 26 10.38 -2.75 5.43
N SER A 27 11.40 -3.59 5.58
CA SER A 27 11.49 -4.57 6.67
C SER A 27 11.51 -3.93 8.06
N PHE A 28 11.94 -2.68 8.15
CA PHE A 28 11.94 -1.86 9.37
C PHE A 28 10.56 -1.24 9.69
N ASN A 29 9.55 -1.41 8.82
CA ASN A 29 8.21 -0.90 9.10
C ASN A 29 7.65 -1.58 10.37
N LYS A 30 6.99 -0.80 11.23
CA LYS A 30 6.44 -1.28 12.51
C LYS A 30 5.51 -2.50 12.38
N TRP A 31 4.93 -2.73 11.22
CA TRP A 31 4.07 -3.90 10.99
C TRP A 31 4.86 -5.21 10.95
N LEU A 32 6.08 -5.19 10.40
CA LEU A 32 6.99 -6.34 10.42
C LEU A 32 7.98 -6.26 11.56
N ASP A 33 8.70 -5.14 11.66
CA ASP A 33 9.72 -4.83 12.66
C ASP A 33 10.85 -5.86 12.71
N ARG A 34 11.36 -6.26 11.55
CA ARG A 34 12.47 -7.21 11.46
C ARG A 34 13.72 -6.71 12.18
N GLU A 35 13.96 -5.43 12.18
CA GLU A 35 15.12 -4.77 12.80
C GLU A 35 14.93 -4.48 14.29
N CYS A 36 13.82 -4.95 14.90
CA CYS A 36 13.52 -4.81 16.34
C CYS A 36 13.56 -3.34 16.84
N ILE A 37 13.08 -2.41 16.03
CA ILE A 37 13.08 -0.97 16.36
C ILE A 37 11.94 -0.64 17.32
N TYR A 38 10.80 -1.32 17.18
CA TYR A 38 9.57 -1.04 17.93
C TYR A 38 9.25 -2.08 19.00
N GLU A 39 10.05 -3.16 19.12
CA GLU A 39 9.78 -4.30 19.99
C GLU A 39 9.49 -3.90 21.44
N ASP A 40 10.27 -2.94 21.98
CA ASP A 40 10.15 -2.43 23.34
C ASP A 40 9.71 -0.96 23.38
N ALA A 41 9.26 -0.40 22.26
CA ALA A 41 8.86 1.00 22.20
C ALA A 41 7.45 1.21 22.78
N GLU A 42 7.31 2.15 23.70
CA GLU A 42 6.03 2.48 24.31
C GLU A 42 5.00 2.96 23.25
N GLY A 43 3.80 2.43 23.29
CA GLY A 43 2.71 2.80 22.40
C GLY A 43 2.71 2.08 21.03
N TYR A 44 3.60 1.11 20.85
CA TYR A 44 3.64 0.27 19.65
C TYR A 44 3.25 -1.18 19.97
N GLU A 45 2.50 -1.79 19.04
CA GLU A 45 2.26 -3.23 19.05
C GLU A 45 3.51 -3.95 18.49
N LYS A 46 3.74 -5.17 18.93
CA LYS A 46 4.84 -5.99 18.38
C LYS A 46 4.61 -6.29 16.90
N GLY A 47 5.65 -6.12 16.10
CA GLY A 47 5.62 -6.43 14.68
C GLY A 47 5.42 -7.94 14.40
N ALA A 48 5.01 -8.25 13.18
CA ALA A 48 4.73 -9.62 12.76
C ALA A 48 5.96 -10.53 12.76
N TYR A 49 7.15 -9.97 12.65
CA TYR A 49 8.42 -10.69 12.76
C TYR A 49 8.74 -11.05 14.21
N ILE A 50 8.37 -10.17 15.14
CA ILE A 50 8.68 -10.29 16.57
C ILE A 50 7.74 -11.26 17.27
N SER A 51 6.45 -11.29 16.90
CA SER A 51 5.44 -12.10 17.58
C SER A 51 4.47 -12.77 16.60
N ALA A 52 4.21 -14.05 16.83
CA ALA A 52 3.16 -14.78 16.11
C ALA A 52 1.76 -14.24 16.43
N ASP A 53 1.58 -13.65 17.63
CA ASP A 53 0.32 -13.05 18.08
C ASP A 53 0.19 -11.57 17.68
N SER A 54 1.10 -11.05 16.84
CA SER A 54 1.05 -9.68 16.35
C SER A 54 -0.26 -9.39 15.63
N PRO A 55 -0.91 -8.23 15.88
CA PRO A 55 -2.08 -7.81 15.13
C PRO A 55 -1.79 -7.61 13.62
N TYR A 56 -0.52 -7.51 13.26
CA TYR A 56 -0.06 -7.36 11.88
C TYR A 56 0.33 -8.69 11.22
N ARG A 57 0.13 -9.84 11.90
CA ARG A 57 0.59 -11.15 11.39
C ARG A 57 0.06 -11.47 10.00
N THR A 58 -1.22 -11.19 9.74
CA THR A 58 -1.86 -11.44 8.45
C THR A 58 -1.45 -10.45 7.34
N PHE A 59 -0.75 -9.36 7.68
CA PHE A 59 -0.27 -8.38 6.71
C PHE A 59 0.84 -8.94 5.83
N PHE A 60 1.47 -10.02 6.25
CA PHE A 60 2.55 -10.69 5.56
C PHE A 60 2.23 -12.17 5.39
N ARG A 61 2.76 -12.76 4.34
CA ARG A 61 2.68 -14.20 4.13
C ARG A 61 3.99 -14.84 4.56
N PHE A 62 3.90 -15.63 5.64
CA PHE A 62 5.02 -16.42 6.11
C PHE A 62 4.94 -17.80 5.45
N ASN A 63 5.96 -18.18 4.69
CA ASN A 63 5.97 -19.39 3.87
C ASN A 63 6.11 -20.66 4.71
N GLU A 64 6.70 -20.55 5.90
CA GLU A 64 6.84 -21.63 6.85
C GLU A 64 6.54 -21.11 8.25
N ASP A 65 5.85 -21.93 9.05
CA ASP A 65 5.67 -21.63 10.46
C ASP A 65 6.95 -22.06 11.21
N MET A 66 7.97 -21.24 11.13
CA MET A 66 9.27 -21.46 11.73
C MET A 66 9.47 -20.64 13.01
N TRP A 67 8.39 -20.40 13.73
CA TRP A 67 8.48 -19.66 14.98
C TRP A 67 9.48 -20.34 15.97
N PRO A 68 10.38 -19.58 16.65
CA PRO A 68 10.48 -18.12 16.67
C PRO A 68 11.26 -17.51 15.47
N TYR A 69 11.61 -18.28 14.48
CA TYR A 69 12.46 -17.88 13.36
C TYR A 69 11.63 -17.56 12.12
N ASN A 70 10.97 -16.41 12.11
CA ASN A 70 10.10 -15.96 11.01
C ASN A 70 10.88 -15.39 9.81
N TYR A 71 11.90 -16.11 9.33
CA TYR A 71 12.77 -15.62 8.26
C TYR A 71 12.17 -15.75 6.87
N HIS A 72 11.18 -16.62 6.69
CA HIS A 72 10.65 -17.01 5.39
C HIS A 72 9.28 -16.38 5.15
N TYR A 73 9.28 -15.10 4.81
CA TYR A 73 8.13 -14.37 4.33
C TYR A 73 8.30 -13.95 2.88
N ASP A 74 7.19 -13.69 2.18
CA ASP A 74 7.23 -13.23 0.81
C ASP A 74 7.84 -11.82 0.72
N GLY A 75 8.84 -11.68 -0.12
CA GLY A 75 9.43 -10.39 -0.49
C GLY A 75 9.23 -10.08 -1.97
N TRP A 76 9.13 -8.81 -2.31
CA TRP A 76 9.10 -8.40 -3.71
C TRP A 76 10.39 -8.85 -4.41
N TRP A 77 10.25 -9.64 -5.47
CA TRP A 77 11.36 -10.33 -6.18
C TRP A 77 12.30 -11.12 -5.25
N GLY A 78 11.78 -11.60 -4.12
CA GLY A 78 12.57 -12.36 -3.14
C GLY A 78 13.46 -11.52 -2.22
N HIS A 79 13.34 -10.20 -2.28
CA HIS A 79 14.09 -9.31 -1.37
C HIS A 79 13.45 -9.29 0.02
N ASP A 80 14.19 -9.77 1.01
CA ASP A 80 13.76 -9.83 2.41
C ASP A 80 13.66 -8.45 3.09
N THR A 81 14.31 -7.44 2.52
CA THR A 81 14.19 -6.03 2.93
C THR A 81 12.94 -5.34 2.41
N LEU A 82 12.22 -5.97 1.49
CA LEU A 82 11.00 -5.47 0.85
C LEU A 82 9.85 -6.48 1.02
N PRO A 83 9.39 -6.71 2.28
CA PRO A 83 8.33 -7.67 2.57
C PRO A 83 7.05 -7.31 1.81
N LYS A 84 6.50 -8.30 1.10
CA LYS A 84 5.29 -8.14 0.30
C LYS A 84 4.06 -8.09 1.19
N LEU A 85 3.14 -7.18 0.89
CA LEU A 85 1.90 -7.02 1.64
C LEU A 85 0.84 -8.03 1.15
N ASN A 86 0.19 -8.70 2.10
CA ASN A 86 -0.75 -9.80 1.85
C ASN A 86 -2.19 -9.36 2.02
N TYR A 87 -2.74 -8.76 0.99
CA TYR A 87 -4.14 -8.27 1.02
C TYR A 87 -5.18 -9.38 0.94
N GLU A 88 -4.86 -10.50 0.25
CA GLU A 88 -5.81 -11.57 0.01
C GLU A 88 -6.25 -12.25 1.32
N ASP A 89 -5.32 -12.40 2.27
CA ASP A 89 -5.58 -13.04 3.55
C ASP A 89 -5.79 -12.03 4.70
N SER A 90 -5.74 -10.72 4.41
CA SER A 90 -5.87 -9.69 5.44
C SER A 90 -6.90 -8.60 5.06
N PRO A 91 -8.19 -8.82 5.36
CA PRO A 91 -9.21 -7.79 5.20
C PRO A 91 -8.88 -6.50 5.97
N LEU A 92 -8.25 -6.61 7.14
CA LEU A 92 -7.84 -5.46 7.94
C LEU A 92 -6.83 -4.57 7.18
N LEU A 93 -5.84 -5.17 6.53
CA LEU A 93 -4.88 -4.44 5.71
C LEU A 93 -5.56 -3.83 4.48
N PHE A 94 -6.41 -4.59 3.81
CA PHE A 94 -7.18 -4.11 2.66
C PHE A 94 -7.99 -2.87 3.02
N ASP A 95 -8.80 -2.94 4.06
CA ASP A 95 -9.65 -1.83 4.52
C ASP A 95 -8.81 -0.62 4.93
N TYR A 96 -7.68 -0.85 5.59
CA TYR A 96 -6.75 0.22 5.96
C TYR A 96 -6.21 0.97 4.74
N ILE A 97 -5.79 0.25 3.70
CA ILE A 97 -5.28 0.88 2.48
C ILE A 97 -6.40 1.57 1.69
N MET A 98 -7.60 1.02 1.64
CA MET A 98 -8.74 1.73 1.03
C MET A 98 -9.08 3.03 1.78
N HIS A 99 -8.96 3.03 3.12
CA HIS A 99 -9.07 4.25 3.91
C HIS A 99 -7.96 5.26 3.55
N ILE A 100 -6.72 4.83 3.43
CA ILE A 100 -5.58 5.68 3.03
C ILE A 100 -5.79 6.25 1.62
N ALA A 101 -6.27 5.44 0.67
CA ALA A 101 -6.57 5.89 -0.68
C ALA A 101 -7.53 7.09 -0.72
N ARG A 102 -8.58 7.05 0.11
CA ARG A 102 -9.57 8.12 0.25
C ARG A 102 -9.03 9.33 1.01
N LYS A 103 -8.34 9.08 2.13
CA LYS A 103 -7.89 10.11 3.08
C LYS A 103 -7.09 11.22 2.40
N TRP A 104 -6.11 10.87 1.61
CA TRP A 104 -5.18 11.84 1.06
C TRP A 104 -5.75 12.67 -0.08
N VAL A 105 -6.72 12.14 -0.83
CA VAL A 105 -7.41 12.89 -1.90
C VAL A 105 -8.59 13.71 -1.38
N SER A 106 -8.89 13.62 -0.09
CA SER A 106 -9.97 14.32 0.61
C SER A 106 -9.46 15.49 1.42
N PRO A 107 -10.32 16.45 1.81
CA PRO A 107 -9.98 17.47 2.78
C PRO A 107 -9.47 16.86 4.11
N PRO A 108 -8.48 17.48 4.79
CA PRO A 108 -7.84 18.76 4.45
C PRO A 108 -6.66 18.64 3.48
N TYR A 109 -6.30 17.44 3.04
CA TYR A 109 -5.07 17.21 2.27
C TYR A 109 -5.24 17.56 0.78
N ASN A 110 -6.33 17.10 0.14
CA ASN A 110 -6.71 17.42 -1.24
C ASN A 110 -5.60 17.18 -2.27
N VAL A 111 -4.81 16.09 -2.14
CA VAL A 111 -3.85 15.74 -3.20
C VAL A 111 -4.59 15.35 -4.47
N ASP A 112 -3.93 15.50 -5.61
CA ASP A 112 -4.56 15.36 -6.92
C ASP A 112 -4.51 13.94 -7.48
N GLY A 113 -3.93 13.01 -6.74
CA GLY A 113 -3.91 11.60 -7.15
C GLY A 113 -2.78 10.78 -6.57
N TRP A 114 -2.69 9.56 -7.09
CA TRP A 114 -1.73 8.53 -6.70
C TRP A 114 -0.90 8.08 -7.90
N ARG A 115 0.41 7.98 -7.73
CA ARG A 115 1.28 7.15 -8.56
C ARG A 115 1.45 5.82 -7.84
N LEU A 116 1.21 4.72 -8.53
CA LEU A 116 1.18 3.38 -7.97
C LEU A 116 2.46 2.64 -8.34
N ASP A 117 3.32 2.42 -7.36
CA ASP A 117 4.58 1.70 -7.51
C ASP A 117 4.32 0.22 -7.83
N VAL A 118 5.00 -0.32 -8.84
CA VAL A 118 4.92 -1.73 -9.30
C VAL A 118 3.51 -2.30 -9.29
N ALA A 119 2.56 -1.56 -9.84
CA ALA A 119 1.13 -1.79 -9.67
C ALA A 119 0.66 -3.18 -10.12
N ALA A 120 1.31 -3.78 -11.13
CA ALA A 120 0.95 -5.09 -11.64
C ALA A 120 1.44 -6.27 -10.77
N ASP A 121 2.29 -6.02 -9.76
CA ASP A 121 2.92 -7.08 -8.95
C ASP A 121 2.24 -7.30 -7.60
N LEU A 122 1.14 -6.58 -7.31
CA LEU A 122 0.61 -6.45 -5.96
C LEU A 122 0.09 -7.77 -5.35
N GLY A 123 -0.84 -8.45 -5.98
CA GLY A 123 -1.50 -9.63 -5.41
C GLY A 123 -0.75 -10.95 -5.64
N GLN A 124 -1.36 -12.05 -5.20
CA GLN A 124 -0.88 -13.40 -5.46
C GLN A 124 -1.33 -13.89 -6.86
N SER A 125 -2.39 -13.28 -7.39
CA SER A 125 -2.92 -13.59 -8.72
C SER A 125 -3.22 -12.32 -9.49
N GLN A 126 -3.22 -12.43 -10.82
CA GLN A 126 -3.61 -11.31 -11.68
C GLN A 126 -5.09 -10.93 -11.49
N GLU A 127 -5.96 -11.92 -11.25
CA GLU A 127 -7.38 -11.70 -10.96
C GLU A 127 -7.55 -10.83 -9.72
N TYR A 128 -6.82 -11.14 -8.64
CA TYR A 128 -6.87 -10.34 -7.42
C TYR A 128 -6.31 -8.93 -7.64
N ASN A 129 -5.25 -8.77 -8.41
CA ASN A 129 -4.71 -7.46 -8.75
C ASN A 129 -5.76 -6.58 -9.44
N HIS A 130 -6.48 -7.13 -10.42
CA HIS A 130 -7.57 -6.41 -11.07
C HIS A 130 -8.67 -6.02 -10.08
N TYR A 131 -9.08 -6.92 -9.20
CA TYR A 131 -10.05 -6.63 -8.15
C TYR A 131 -9.57 -5.51 -7.22
N PHE A 132 -8.34 -5.60 -6.72
CA PHE A 132 -7.78 -4.59 -5.82
C PHE A 132 -7.78 -3.19 -6.44
N TRP A 133 -7.33 -3.06 -7.69
CA TRP A 133 -7.27 -1.76 -8.33
C TRP A 133 -8.64 -1.20 -8.72
N LYS A 134 -9.63 -2.04 -8.98
CA LYS A 134 -11.02 -1.61 -9.13
C LYS A 134 -11.55 -1.00 -7.83
N GLU A 135 -11.33 -1.65 -6.71
CA GLU A 135 -11.74 -1.15 -5.39
C GLU A 135 -10.96 0.10 -5.00
N PHE A 136 -9.66 0.13 -5.25
CA PHE A 136 -8.83 1.31 -5.00
C PHE A 136 -9.33 2.52 -5.80
N ARG A 137 -9.52 2.35 -7.11
CA ARG A 137 -10.08 3.41 -7.96
C ARG A 137 -11.45 3.86 -7.47
N ARG A 138 -12.34 2.94 -7.17
CA ARG A 138 -13.67 3.27 -6.67
C ARG A 138 -13.58 4.18 -5.45
N ASN A 139 -12.77 3.81 -4.47
CA ASN A 139 -12.55 4.58 -3.26
C ASN A 139 -11.97 5.98 -3.55
N VAL A 140 -10.97 6.08 -4.41
CA VAL A 140 -10.37 7.36 -4.81
C VAL A 140 -11.38 8.25 -5.51
N LYS A 141 -12.10 7.73 -6.51
CA LYS A 141 -13.03 8.53 -7.33
C LYS A 141 -14.30 8.93 -6.57
N GLU A 142 -14.76 8.11 -5.62
CA GLU A 142 -15.85 8.51 -4.70
C GLU A 142 -15.44 9.68 -3.80
N ALA A 143 -14.19 9.70 -3.35
CA ALA A 143 -13.68 10.77 -2.50
C ALA A 143 -13.32 12.04 -3.29
N ASN A 144 -12.71 11.88 -4.47
CA ASN A 144 -12.34 12.96 -5.37
C ASN A 144 -12.38 12.47 -6.83
N PRO A 145 -13.44 12.78 -7.60
CA PRO A 145 -13.58 12.34 -9.00
C PRO A 145 -12.45 12.81 -9.92
N GLU A 146 -11.81 13.94 -9.60
CA GLU A 146 -10.73 14.53 -10.40
C GLU A 146 -9.34 13.94 -10.08
N ALA A 147 -9.22 13.16 -9.00
CA ALA A 147 -7.94 12.57 -8.62
C ALA A 147 -7.49 11.52 -9.64
N ILE A 148 -6.24 11.63 -10.09
CA ILE A 148 -5.66 10.69 -11.05
C ILE A 148 -5.15 9.43 -10.37
N VAL A 149 -5.29 8.29 -11.04
CA VAL A 149 -4.69 7.00 -10.68
C VAL A 149 -3.70 6.63 -11.77
N LEU A 150 -2.41 6.90 -11.52
CA LEU A 150 -1.31 6.69 -12.45
C LEU A 150 -0.49 5.48 -12.00
N ALA A 151 -0.30 4.49 -12.83
CA ALA A 151 0.42 3.27 -12.49
C ALA A 151 1.83 3.22 -13.08
N GLU A 152 2.78 2.71 -12.31
CA GLU A 152 4.03 2.23 -12.86
C GLU A 152 3.82 0.81 -13.42
N HIS A 153 3.99 0.68 -14.74
CA HIS A 153 3.88 -0.60 -15.42
C HIS A 153 4.73 -0.61 -16.69
N TYR A 154 5.47 -1.70 -16.91
CA TYR A 154 6.41 -1.82 -18.04
C TYR A 154 5.92 -2.75 -19.15
N GLY A 155 4.78 -3.43 -18.94
CA GLY A 155 4.17 -4.34 -19.91
C GLY A 155 3.04 -3.70 -20.71
N ASP A 156 2.23 -4.54 -21.35
CA ASP A 156 1.02 -4.12 -22.04
C ASP A 156 -0.05 -3.69 -21.01
N PRO A 157 -0.45 -2.41 -20.98
CA PRO A 157 -1.41 -1.91 -20.01
C PRO A 157 -2.88 -2.14 -20.41
N THR A 158 -3.15 -2.78 -21.55
CA THR A 158 -4.49 -2.86 -22.13
C THR A 158 -5.53 -3.40 -21.16
N SER A 159 -5.21 -4.45 -20.38
CA SER A 159 -6.13 -5.04 -19.41
C SER A 159 -6.40 -4.17 -18.18
N TRP A 160 -5.56 -3.17 -17.95
CA TRP A 160 -5.63 -2.28 -16.81
C TRP A 160 -6.31 -0.95 -17.11
N LEU A 161 -6.25 -0.51 -18.38
CA LEU A 161 -6.82 0.77 -18.86
C LEU A 161 -8.23 0.60 -19.42
N GLN A 162 -9.10 -0.11 -18.68
CA GLN A 162 -10.48 -0.37 -19.07
C GLN A 162 -11.49 0.68 -18.54
N GLY A 163 -10.98 1.76 -17.89
CA GLY A 163 -11.81 2.81 -17.30
C GLY A 163 -12.25 2.54 -15.88
N ASP A 164 -11.92 1.37 -15.32
CA ASP A 164 -12.32 0.93 -13.98
C ASP A 164 -11.15 0.65 -13.03
N GLN A 165 -9.91 0.85 -13.47
CA GLN A 165 -8.69 0.60 -12.70
C GLN A 165 -7.76 1.82 -12.78
N TRP A 166 -6.67 1.75 -13.55
CA TRP A 166 -5.78 2.88 -13.73
C TRP A 166 -6.31 3.88 -14.75
N ASP A 167 -5.97 5.16 -14.59
CA ASP A 167 -6.25 6.19 -15.60
C ASP A 167 -5.15 6.25 -16.66
N THR A 168 -3.91 5.95 -16.26
CA THR A 168 -2.74 6.00 -17.14
C THR A 168 -1.59 5.20 -16.55
#